data_0778c304480b817835b6cabd39b42edb
#
_entry.id   0778c304480b817835b6cabd39b42edb
#
_cell.length_a   1.000
_cell.length_b   1.000
_cell.length_c   1.000
_cell.angle_alpha   90.00
_cell.angle_beta   90.00
_cell.angle_gamma   90.00
#
_symmetry.space_group_name_H-M   'P 1'
#
loop_
_entity.id
_entity.type
_entity.pdbx_description
1 polymer ?
#
loop_
_entity_poly.entity_id
_entity_poly.type
_entity_poly.pdbx_seq_one_letter_code
_entity_poly.pdbx_strand_id
1 'polypeptide(L)'
;AIMSGFGGAGAFSDGKYNITNDFGGTLYEHIGKKTALDLMKYVDEINVSHGGENTRMFSTAGTKFKKLCMQNKLKLLDASVRHLGTDINYVVLENLYAKLKEHVDFHFNTPVERLEVLEDRYRIITKNDTTDCSKCIVSVGRSGSKWMEQICKELDIPTKSNRVDLGVRVELPAVIFSHLTDLSLIHISEPTRHSLI
;
A
#
# COMPACT_ATOMS: atom_id res chain seq x y z
N ALA A 1 18.10 -0.04 5.46
CA ALA A 1 17.19 -1.00 4.84
C ALA A 1 16.39 -0.30 3.73
N ILE A 2 16.37 -0.88 2.54
CA ILE A 2 15.75 -0.28 1.34
C ILE A 2 14.21 -0.15 1.47
N MET A 3 13.59 -0.91 2.37
CA MET A 3 12.12 -1.01 2.49
C MET A 3 11.55 -0.28 3.71
N SER A 4 12.28 0.66 4.28
CA SER A 4 11.86 1.46 5.43
C SER A 4 12.12 2.94 5.18
N GLY A 5 11.44 3.81 5.93
CA GLY A 5 11.53 5.26 5.80
C GLY A 5 10.32 5.86 5.08
N PHE A 6 10.44 7.10 4.64
CA PHE A 6 9.37 7.84 3.95
C PHE A 6 8.91 7.08 2.70
N GLY A 7 7.59 6.89 2.56
CA GLY A 7 7.00 6.04 1.50
C GLY A 7 7.05 4.54 1.78
N GLY A 8 7.79 4.09 2.81
CA GLY A 8 7.88 2.68 3.21
C GLY A 8 8.30 1.74 2.08
N ALA A 9 7.82 0.51 2.10
CA ALA A 9 8.05 -0.47 1.04
C ALA A 9 7.49 -0.02 -0.33
N GLY A 10 6.50 0.87 -0.33
CA GLY A 10 5.90 1.44 -1.53
C GLY A 10 6.87 2.30 -2.34
N ALA A 11 7.85 2.95 -1.70
CA ALA A 11 8.82 3.81 -2.37
C ALA A 11 9.69 3.08 -3.41
N PHE A 12 9.91 1.78 -3.19
CA PHE A 12 10.73 0.93 -4.08
C PHE A 12 9.90 -0.14 -4.81
N SER A 13 8.59 0.02 -4.82
CA SER A 13 7.70 -0.85 -5.57
C SER A 13 7.55 -0.35 -7.00
N ASP A 14 6.90 -1.16 -7.82
CA ASP A 14 6.49 -0.78 -9.17
C ASP A 14 5.29 0.19 -9.21
N GLY A 15 4.90 0.73 -8.07
CA GLY A 15 3.86 1.75 -7.96
C GLY A 15 2.48 1.30 -8.41
N LYS A 16 2.09 0.06 -8.09
CA LYS A 16 0.75 -0.45 -8.34
C LYS A 16 -0.21 -0.08 -7.21
N TYR A 17 -1.18 0.74 -7.53
CA TYR A 17 -2.24 1.15 -6.61
C TYR A 17 -3.55 0.46 -6.96
N ASN A 18 -3.96 -0.47 -6.11
CA ASN A 18 -5.17 -1.27 -6.31
C ASN A 18 -6.39 -0.54 -5.71
N ILE A 19 -7.42 -0.35 -6.53
CA ILE A 19 -8.69 0.27 -6.12
C ILE A 19 -9.76 -0.84 -6.20
N THR A 20 -9.87 -1.59 -5.11
CA THR A 20 -10.78 -2.73 -5.01
C THR A 20 -11.01 -3.14 -3.56
N ASN A 21 -12.17 -3.75 -3.30
CA ASN A 21 -12.46 -4.44 -2.03
C ASN A 21 -12.26 -5.97 -2.14
N ASP A 22 -11.88 -6.50 -3.29
CA ASP A 22 -11.87 -7.94 -3.52
C ASP A 22 -10.54 -8.59 -3.07
N PHE A 23 -9.48 -7.79 -2.87
CA PHE A 23 -8.19 -8.23 -2.34
C PHE A 23 -7.39 -7.05 -1.78
N GLY A 24 -6.29 -7.33 -1.09
CA GLY A 24 -5.34 -6.32 -0.61
C GLY A 24 -5.66 -5.72 0.76
N GLY A 25 -6.75 -6.10 1.39
CA GLY A 25 -7.08 -5.64 2.73
C GLY A 25 -8.56 -5.72 3.05
N THR A 26 -8.92 -5.38 4.28
CA THR A 26 -10.28 -5.52 4.83
C THR A 26 -10.86 -4.19 5.34
N LEU A 27 -10.37 -3.06 4.84
CA LEU A 27 -10.84 -1.74 5.23
C LEU A 27 -12.37 -1.60 5.15
N TYR A 28 -12.97 -2.23 4.12
CA TYR A 28 -14.41 -2.23 3.90
C TYR A 28 -15.21 -2.89 5.02
N GLU A 29 -14.63 -3.78 5.81
CA GLU A 29 -15.28 -4.40 6.97
C GLU A 29 -15.52 -3.37 8.09
N HIS A 30 -14.70 -2.33 8.17
CA HIS A 30 -14.76 -1.28 9.19
C HIS A 30 -15.58 -0.06 8.78
N ILE A 31 -15.52 0.35 7.51
CA ILE A 31 -16.12 1.61 7.04
C ILE A 31 -17.13 1.43 5.90
N GLY A 32 -17.41 0.18 5.50
CA GLY A 32 -18.30 -0.15 4.40
C GLY A 32 -17.64 -0.06 3.02
N LYS A 33 -18.14 -0.87 2.08
CA LYS A 33 -17.51 -1.05 0.75
C LYS A 33 -17.44 0.24 -0.06
N LYS A 34 -18.51 1.04 -0.03
CA LYS A 34 -18.56 2.30 -0.79
C LYS A 34 -17.52 3.29 -0.28
N THR A 35 -17.50 3.55 1.02
CA THR A 35 -16.57 4.49 1.65
C THR A 35 -15.12 4.06 1.45
N ALA A 36 -14.83 2.75 1.55
CA ALA A 36 -13.50 2.22 1.29
C ALA A 36 -13.04 2.50 -0.15
N LEU A 37 -13.89 2.24 -1.15
CA LEU A 37 -13.58 2.55 -2.55
C LEU A 37 -13.41 4.04 -2.80
N ASP A 38 -14.25 4.88 -2.20
CA ASP A 38 -14.17 6.33 -2.35
C ASP A 38 -12.86 6.88 -1.76
N LEU A 39 -12.41 6.34 -0.61
CA LEU A 39 -11.09 6.66 -0.04
C LEU A 39 -9.92 6.20 -0.92
N MET A 40 -10.00 5.00 -1.51
CA MET A 40 -8.97 4.52 -2.43
C MET A 40 -8.86 5.41 -3.66
N LYS A 41 -9.99 5.87 -4.20
CA LYS A 41 -10.02 6.84 -5.32
C LYS A 41 -9.43 8.19 -4.93
N TYR A 42 -9.75 8.68 -3.72
CA TYR A 42 -9.18 9.90 -3.20
C TYR A 42 -7.64 9.82 -3.08
N VAL A 43 -7.11 8.69 -2.61
CA VAL A 43 -5.66 8.47 -2.60
C VAL A 43 -5.08 8.44 -4.02
N ASP A 44 -5.78 7.84 -4.98
CA ASP A 44 -5.38 7.85 -6.38
C ASP A 44 -5.34 9.28 -6.97
N GLU A 45 -6.34 10.10 -6.66
CA GLU A 45 -6.38 11.52 -7.06
C GLU A 45 -5.19 12.30 -6.48
N ILE A 46 -4.79 12.02 -5.23
CA ILE A 46 -3.59 12.60 -4.63
C ILE A 46 -2.34 12.19 -5.44
N ASN A 47 -2.18 10.93 -5.78
CA ASN A 47 -1.05 10.45 -6.57
C ASN A 47 -1.03 11.10 -7.96
N VAL A 48 -2.17 11.18 -8.61
CA VAL A 48 -2.32 11.83 -9.92
C VAL A 48 -1.90 13.29 -9.83
N SER A 49 -2.43 14.04 -8.87
CA SER A 49 -2.13 15.49 -8.71
C SER A 49 -0.69 15.81 -8.28
N HIS A 50 0.11 14.79 -7.96
CA HIS A 50 1.50 14.95 -7.54
C HIS A 50 2.52 14.32 -8.52
N GLY A 51 2.12 14.10 -9.78
CA GLY A 51 3.02 13.64 -10.84
C GLY A 51 2.56 12.36 -11.54
N GLY A 52 1.39 11.82 -11.18
CA GLY A 52 0.82 10.62 -11.79
C GLY A 52 -0.12 10.87 -12.98
N GLU A 53 -0.22 12.09 -13.52
CA GLU A 53 -1.24 12.49 -14.50
C GLU A 53 -1.17 11.70 -15.81
N ASN A 54 0.02 11.33 -16.24
CA ASN A 54 0.23 10.62 -17.50
C ASN A 54 0.15 9.09 -17.36
N THR A 55 -0.32 8.59 -16.23
CA THR A 55 -0.40 7.15 -15.99
C THR A 55 -1.79 6.62 -16.27
N ARG A 56 -1.84 5.38 -16.80
CA ARG A 56 -3.09 4.74 -17.18
C ARG A 56 -3.70 3.98 -16.00
N MET A 57 -5.03 4.10 -15.85
CA MET A 57 -5.83 3.21 -15.02
C MET A 57 -6.24 1.98 -15.83
N PHE A 58 -5.93 0.80 -15.32
CA PHE A 58 -6.39 -0.49 -15.86
C PHE A 58 -7.59 -0.97 -15.04
N SER A 59 -8.54 -1.64 -15.68
CA SER A 59 -9.69 -2.19 -14.99
C SER A 59 -10.10 -3.53 -15.57
N THR A 60 -10.52 -4.45 -14.72
CA THR A 60 -11.14 -5.71 -15.13
C THR A 60 -12.63 -5.55 -15.45
N ALA A 61 -13.25 -4.41 -15.08
CA ALA A 61 -14.65 -4.14 -15.32
C ALA A 61 -14.97 -4.09 -16.82
N GLY A 62 -16.06 -4.71 -17.24
CA GLY A 62 -16.53 -4.70 -18.62
C GLY A 62 -15.67 -5.49 -19.62
N THR A 63 -14.66 -6.23 -19.16
CA THR A 63 -13.81 -7.02 -20.04
C THR A 63 -14.48 -8.33 -20.48
N LYS A 64 -14.15 -8.81 -21.69
CA LYS A 64 -14.57 -10.14 -22.20
C LYS A 64 -14.16 -11.30 -21.29
N PHE A 65 -13.12 -11.10 -20.47
CA PHE A 65 -12.58 -12.13 -19.58
C PHE A 65 -13.56 -12.51 -18.48
N LYS A 66 -14.41 -11.61 -18.01
CA LYS A 66 -15.43 -11.94 -16.99
C LYS A 66 -16.32 -13.09 -17.47
N LYS A 67 -16.77 -13.01 -18.73
CA LYS A 67 -17.57 -14.09 -19.35
C LYS A 67 -16.76 -15.39 -19.51
N LEU A 68 -15.54 -15.29 -19.99
CA LEU A 68 -14.66 -16.47 -20.17
C LEU A 68 -14.34 -17.15 -18.84
N CYS A 69 -14.05 -16.39 -17.79
CA CYS A 69 -13.85 -16.91 -16.45
C CYS A 69 -15.09 -17.67 -15.96
N MET A 70 -16.28 -17.06 -16.08
CA MET A 70 -17.52 -17.71 -15.67
C MET A 70 -17.79 -19.00 -16.44
N GLN A 71 -17.55 -19.03 -17.75
CA GLN A 71 -17.70 -20.24 -18.58
C GLN A 71 -16.76 -21.37 -18.16
N ASN A 72 -15.60 -21.04 -17.61
CA ASN A 72 -14.61 -22.00 -17.13
C ASN A 72 -14.64 -22.18 -15.59
N LYS A 73 -15.74 -21.81 -14.92
CA LYS A 73 -15.91 -21.91 -13.47
C LYS A 73 -14.84 -21.15 -12.66
N LEU A 74 -14.28 -20.10 -13.25
CA LEU A 74 -13.34 -19.19 -12.61
C LEU A 74 -14.08 -17.90 -12.23
N LYS A 75 -13.64 -17.26 -11.15
CA LYS A 75 -14.11 -15.94 -10.73
C LYS A 75 -13.04 -14.90 -11.08
N LEU A 76 -13.39 -13.95 -11.95
CA LEU A 76 -12.58 -12.76 -12.14
C LEU A 76 -12.91 -11.76 -11.04
N LEU A 77 -11.90 -11.28 -10.34
CA LEU A 77 -12.05 -10.23 -9.33
C LEU A 77 -12.24 -8.88 -10.02
N ASP A 78 -13.15 -8.06 -9.50
CA ASP A 78 -13.36 -6.71 -10.00
C ASP A 78 -12.33 -5.77 -9.35
N ALA A 79 -11.43 -5.23 -10.15
CA ALA A 79 -10.39 -4.32 -9.69
C ALA A 79 -10.09 -3.24 -10.74
N SER A 80 -9.72 -2.07 -10.24
CA SER A 80 -9.02 -1.05 -11.01
C SER A 80 -7.62 -0.86 -10.43
N VAL A 81 -6.63 -0.72 -11.28
CA VAL A 81 -5.23 -0.63 -10.89
C VAL A 81 -4.58 0.52 -11.63
N ARG A 82 -4.02 1.49 -10.89
CA ARG A 82 -3.10 2.46 -11.45
C ARG A 82 -1.69 1.94 -11.31
N HIS A 83 -0.95 1.96 -12.41
CA HIS A 83 0.44 1.57 -12.43
C HIS A 83 1.30 2.79 -12.73
N LEU A 84 1.95 3.32 -11.71
CA LEU A 84 2.85 4.47 -11.85
C LEU A 84 4.20 4.05 -12.46
N GLY A 85 4.67 2.85 -12.16
CA GLY A 85 6.06 2.47 -12.39
C GLY A 85 6.98 3.05 -11.29
N THR A 86 8.19 2.56 -11.23
CA THR A 86 9.15 2.93 -10.16
C THR A 86 9.52 4.40 -10.24
N ASP A 87 9.76 4.93 -11.44
CA ASP A 87 10.25 6.30 -11.64
C ASP A 87 9.18 7.34 -11.31
N ILE A 88 7.95 7.14 -11.79
CA ILE A 88 6.84 8.08 -11.52
C ILE A 88 6.44 7.97 -10.03
N ASN A 89 6.47 6.78 -9.47
CA ASN A 89 6.20 6.59 -8.03
C ASN A 89 7.18 7.39 -7.16
N TYR A 90 8.46 7.43 -7.54
CA TYR A 90 9.45 8.26 -6.88
C TYR A 90 9.11 9.76 -6.97
N VAL A 91 8.76 10.25 -8.16
CA VAL A 91 8.36 11.66 -8.40
C VAL A 91 7.14 12.03 -7.54
N VAL A 92 6.13 11.16 -7.48
CA VAL A 92 4.93 11.37 -6.65
C VAL A 92 5.31 11.52 -5.17
N LEU A 93 6.17 10.64 -4.66
CA LEU A 93 6.62 10.69 -3.26
C LEU A 93 7.46 11.93 -2.96
N GLU A 94 8.33 12.34 -3.89
CA GLU A 94 9.12 13.56 -3.76
C GLU A 94 8.24 14.82 -3.70
N ASN A 95 7.26 14.91 -4.59
CA ASN A 95 6.31 16.03 -4.62
C ASN A 95 5.42 16.06 -3.36
N LEU A 96 4.97 14.89 -2.89
CA LEU A 96 4.23 14.79 -1.63
C LEU A 96 5.08 15.27 -0.44
N TYR A 97 6.33 14.84 -0.37
CA TYR A 97 7.25 15.29 0.67
C TYR A 97 7.49 16.79 0.60
N ALA A 98 7.76 17.31 -0.60
CA ALA A 98 7.99 18.75 -0.81
C ALA A 98 6.82 19.61 -0.32
N LYS A 99 5.58 19.15 -0.54
CA LYS A 99 4.36 19.81 -0.06
C LYS A 99 4.18 19.68 1.45
N LEU A 100 4.38 18.49 1.98
CA LEU A 100 4.13 18.21 3.40
C LEU A 100 5.13 18.91 4.32
N LYS A 101 6.42 19.02 3.93
CA LYS A 101 7.46 19.67 4.75
C LYS A 101 7.19 21.15 5.08
N GLU A 102 6.27 21.79 4.36
CA GLU A 102 5.86 23.17 4.64
C GLU A 102 4.90 23.27 5.84
N HIS A 103 4.27 22.15 6.23
CA HIS A 103 3.18 22.12 7.23
C HIS A 103 3.37 21.03 8.29
N VAL A 104 4.36 20.16 8.14
CA VAL A 104 4.57 19.00 8.98
C VAL A 104 6.04 18.92 9.41
N ASP A 105 6.27 18.75 10.70
CA ASP A 105 7.60 18.50 11.25
C ASP A 105 7.94 17.01 11.08
N PHE A 106 9.01 16.74 10.34
CA PHE A 106 9.50 15.40 10.09
C PHE A 106 10.70 15.06 10.99
N HIS A 107 10.58 13.98 11.75
CA HIS A 107 11.66 13.45 12.57
C HIS A 107 12.16 12.13 11.97
N PHE A 108 13.12 12.21 11.04
CA PHE A 108 13.77 11.05 10.44
C PHE A 108 14.80 10.41 11.37
N ASN A 109 15.05 9.11 11.17
CA ASN A 109 16.00 8.34 11.99
C ASN A 109 15.74 8.45 13.50
N THR A 110 14.47 8.64 13.87
CA THR A 110 14.01 8.84 15.24
C THR A 110 13.07 7.70 15.65
N PRO A 111 13.60 6.56 16.09
CA PRO A 111 12.77 5.46 16.55
C PRO A 111 11.95 5.86 17.76
N VAL A 112 10.66 5.53 17.74
CA VAL A 112 9.80 5.65 18.91
C VAL A 112 10.06 4.45 19.81
N GLU A 113 10.44 4.72 21.07
CA GLU A 113 10.72 3.68 22.07
C GLU A 113 9.44 3.26 22.79
N ARG A 114 8.65 4.25 23.23
CA ARG A 114 7.43 4.03 24.01
C ARG A 114 6.30 4.97 23.59
N LEU A 115 5.09 4.51 23.77
CA LEU A 115 3.86 5.27 23.65
C LEU A 115 3.10 5.16 24.97
N GLU A 116 2.82 6.27 25.58
CA GLU A 116 2.02 6.34 26.81
C GLU A 116 0.66 6.96 26.50
N VAL A 117 -0.40 6.41 27.10
CA VAL A 117 -1.74 6.98 27.04
C VAL A 117 -1.98 7.73 28.36
N LEU A 118 -2.17 9.02 28.26
CA LEU A 118 -2.54 9.89 29.38
C LEU A 118 -4.06 10.14 29.36
N GLU A 119 -4.60 10.85 30.33
CA GLU A 119 -6.05 11.04 30.44
C GLU A 119 -6.68 11.68 29.19
N ASP A 120 -6.02 12.68 28.59
CA ASP A 120 -6.54 13.48 27.48
C ASP A 120 -5.62 13.53 26.25
N ARG A 121 -4.47 12.85 26.29
CA ARG A 121 -3.44 12.92 25.26
C ARG A 121 -2.58 11.66 25.20
N TYR A 122 -1.72 11.61 24.18
CA TYR A 122 -0.70 10.57 24.02
C TYR A 122 0.68 11.19 24.19
N ARG A 123 1.60 10.44 24.76
CA ARG A 123 3.00 10.82 24.91
C ARG A 123 3.88 9.86 24.11
N ILE A 124 4.62 10.41 23.18
CA ILE A 124 5.56 9.70 22.32
C ILE A 124 6.95 9.92 22.88
N ILE A 125 7.64 8.84 23.23
CA ILE A 125 8.98 8.87 23.82
C ILE A 125 9.96 8.28 22.83
N THR A 126 10.99 9.06 22.51
CA THR A 126 12.15 8.66 21.72
C THR A 126 13.39 8.68 22.62
N LYS A 127 14.51 8.25 22.10
CA LYS A 127 15.78 8.26 22.85
C LYS A 127 16.17 9.67 23.36
N ASN A 128 15.84 10.71 22.61
CA ASN A 128 16.37 12.05 22.84
C ASN A 128 15.27 13.07 23.19
N ASP A 129 13.99 12.73 22.99
CA ASP A 129 12.90 13.69 23.12
C ASP A 129 11.60 13.01 23.55
N THR A 130 10.68 13.85 24.07
CA THR A 130 9.32 13.44 24.45
C THR A 130 8.34 14.46 23.91
N THR A 131 7.35 13.98 23.15
CA THR A 131 6.34 14.81 22.51
C THR A 131 4.94 14.38 22.95
N ASP A 132 4.14 15.33 23.42
CA ASP A 132 2.73 15.11 23.74
C ASP A 132 1.84 15.51 22.55
N CYS A 133 0.82 14.69 22.23
CA CYS A 133 -0.13 14.97 21.16
C CYS A 133 -1.55 14.54 21.54
N SER A 134 -2.56 15.22 21.00
CA SER A 134 -3.98 14.91 21.24
C SER A 134 -4.46 13.67 20.46
N LYS A 135 -3.80 13.33 19.35
CA LYS A 135 -4.09 12.16 18.53
C LYS A 135 -2.79 11.54 18.03
N CYS A 136 -2.72 10.23 18.04
CA CYS A 136 -1.56 9.48 17.54
C CYS A 136 -2.02 8.44 16.52
N ILE A 137 -1.43 8.45 15.33
CA ILE A 137 -1.63 7.44 14.30
C ILE A 137 -0.37 6.58 14.22
N VAL A 138 -0.53 5.28 14.45
CA VAL A 138 0.58 4.33 14.40
C VAL A 138 0.50 3.49 13.13
N SER A 139 1.48 3.66 12.24
CA SER A 139 1.54 2.95 10.95
C SER A 139 2.96 2.48 10.63
N VAL A 140 3.49 1.65 11.49
CA VAL A 140 4.91 1.25 11.50
C VAL A 140 5.29 0.17 10.47
N GLY A 141 4.32 -0.40 9.77
CA GLY A 141 4.55 -1.40 8.75
C GLY A 141 5.15 -2.71 9.30
N ARG A 142 5.72 -3.54 8.41
CA ARG A 142 6.27 -4.86 8.79
C ARG A 142 7.48 -4.77 9.72
N SER A 143 8.37 -3.82 9.50
CA SER A 143 9.57 -3.66 10.32
C SER A 143 9.25 -3.29 11.76
N GLY A 144 8.15 -2.60 12.00
CA GLY A 144 7.68 -2.24 13.33
C GLY A 144 6.69 -3.23 13.97
N SER A 145 6.41 -4.36 13.34
CA SER A 145 5.36 -5.30 13.83
C SER A 145 5.61 -5.83 15.24
N LYS A 146 6.86 -6.14 15.58
CA LYS A 146 7.22 -6.60 16.93
C LYS A 146 7.04 -5.52 17.98
N TRP A 147 7.44 -4.29 17.63
CA TRP A 147 7.23 -3.13 18.51
C TRP A 147 5.73 -2.87 18.69
N MET A 148 4.94 -2.92 17.62
CA MET A 148 3.48 -2.76 17.70
C MET A 148 2.81 -3.85 18.52
N GLU A 149 3.25 -5.10 18.43
CA GLU A 149 2.76 -6.20 19.28
C GLU A 149 3.02 -5.92 20.76
N GLN A 150 4.19 -5.38 21.08
CA GLN A 150 4.52 -4.99 22.45
C GLN A 150 3.61 -3.84 22.93
N ILE A 151 3.44 -2.79 22.15
CA ILE A 151 2.54 -1.66 22.46
C ILE A 151 1.10 -2.16 22.68
N CYS A 152 0.61 -3.06 21.82
CA CYS A 152 -0.73 -3.64 22.00
C CYS A 152 -0.86 -4.38 23.34
N LYS A 153 0.16 -5.13 23.75
CA LYS A 153 0.18 -5.81 25.05
C LYS A 153 0.21 -4.82 26.23
N GLU A 154 1.03 -3.78 26.14
CA GLU A 154 1.17 -2.75 27.18
C GLU A 154 -0.11 -1.93 27.36
N LEU A 155 -0.86 -1.70 26.28
CA LEU A 155 -2.11 -0.94 26.27
C LEU A 155 -3.37 -1.81 26.36
N ASP A 156 -3.23 -3.11 26.59
CA ASP A 156 -4.33 -4.09 26.64
C ASP A 156 -5.23 -4.06 25.39
N ILE A 157 -4.62 -3.86 24.22
CA ILE A 157 -5.32 -3.87 22.93
C ILE A 157 -5.37 -5.30 22.40
N PRO A 158 -6.54 -5.90 22.22
CA PRO A 158 -6.64 -7.28 21.75
C PRO A 158 -6.16 -7.41 20.30
N THR A 159 -5.33 -8.40 20.05
CA THR A 159 -4.81 -8.72 18.71
C THR A 159 -5.28 -10.08 18.24
N LYS A 160 -5.41 -10.24 16.92
CA LYS A 160 -5.69 -11.54 16.29
C LYS A 160 -4.80 -11.72 15.07
N SER A 161 -4.50 -12.99 14.74
CA SER A 161 -3.78 -13.30 13.52
C SER A 161 -4.59 -12.91 12.28
N ASN A 162 -3.94 -12.27 11.32
CA ASN A 162 -4.52 -11.98 10.03
C ASN A 162 -4.49 -13.20 9.10
N ARG A 163 -5.32 -13.15 8.07
CA ARG A 163 -5.24 -14.10 6.96
C ARG A 163 -3.93 -13.90 6.20
N VAL A 164 -3.42 -14.99 5.68
CA VAL A 164 -2.23 -15.01 4.81
C VAL A 164 -2.65 -15.56 3.45
N ASP A 165 -2.36 -14.83 2.40
CA ASP A 165 -2.53 -15.31 1.04
C ASP A 165 -1.28 -16.12 0.65
N LEU A 166 -1.49 -17.36 0.23
CA LEU A 166 -0.46 -18.22 -0.33
C LEU A 166 -0.66 -18.31 -1.83
N GLY A 167 0.40 -18.06 -2.58
CA GLY A 167 0.39 -18.14 -4.03
C GLY A 167 1.57 -18.97 -4.56
N VAL A 168 1.41 -19.51 -5.75
CA VAL A 168 2.47 -20.15 -6.51
C VAL A 168 2.92 -19.19 -7.59
N ARG A 169 4.22 -18.91 -7.65
CA ARG A 169 4.80 -18.18 -8.76
C ARG A 169 4.92 -19.14 -9.95
N VAL A 170 4.32 -18.75 -11.07
CA VAL A 170 4.37 -19.50 -12.32
C VAL A 170 5.11 -18.65 -13.35
N GLU A 171 6.13 -19.22 -13.97
CA GLU A 171 6.88 -18.61 -15.07
C GLU A 171 6.56 -19.34 -16.36
N LEU A 172 6.18 -18.58 -17.38
CA LEU A 172 5.84 -19.09 -18.70
C LEU A 172 6.45 -18.19 -19.78
N PRO A 173 6.77 -18.74 -20.96
CA PRO A 173 7.18 -17.92 -22.10
C PRO A 173 6.17 -16.82 -22.41
N ALA A 174 6.63 -15.59 -22.63
CA ALA A 174 5.77 -14.43 -22.86
C ALA A 174 4.77 -14.65 -24.02
N VAL A 175 5.18 -15.36 -25.06
CA VAL A 175 4.33 -15.66 -26.24
C VAL A 175 3.08 -16.47 -25.87
N ILE A 176 3.15 -17.32 -24.84
CA ILE A 176 1.99 -18.12 -24.37
C ILE A 176 1.00 -17.23 -23.62
N PHE A 177 1.49 -16.24 -22.90
CA PHE A 177 0.69 -15.39 -22.03
C PHE A 177 0.39 -14.00 -22.62
N SER A 178 0.88 -13.67 -23.80
CA SER A 178 0.72 -12.35 -24.44
C SER A 178 -0.73 -11.87 -24.43
N HIS A 179 -1.70 -12.74 -24.72
CA HIS A 179 -3.13 -12.41 -24.73
C HIS A 179 -3.68 -11.96 -23.37
N LEU A 180 -2.98 -12.23 -22.26
CA LEU A 180 -3.31 -11.73 -20.91
C LEU A 180 -2.40 -10.56 -20.53
N THR A 181 -1.10 -10.65 -20.84
CA THR A 181 -0.12 -9.64 -20.45
C THR A 181 -0.29 -8.34 -21.23
N ASP A 182 -0.76 -8.39 -22.48
CA ASP A 182 -1.08 -7.19 -23.26
C ASP A 182 -2.22 -6.36 -22.71
N LEU A 183 -3.01 -6.93 -21.79
CA LEU A 183 -4.10 -6.25 -21.10
C LEU A 183 -3.71 -5.65 -19.77
N SER A 184 -2.59 -6.07 -19.24
CA SER A 184 -2.10 -5.68 -17.95
C SER A 184 -0.59 -5.49 -18.07
N LEU A 185 -0.06 -4.56 -17.30
CA LEU A 185 1.37 -4.27 -17.27
C LEU A 185 2.19 -5.31 -16.47
N ILE A 186 1.69 -6.53 -16.26
CA ILE A 186 2.36 -7.57 -15.49
C ILE A 186 3.73 -7.88 -16.07
N HIS A 187 3.86 -7.95 -17.39
CA HIS A 187 5.12 -8.22 -18.09
C HIS A 187 6.16 -7.10 -17.98
N ILE A 188 5.77 -5.89 -17.61
CA ILE A 188 6.69 -4.75 -17.48
C ILE A 188 7.42 -4.77 -16.15
N SER A 189 6.78 -5.28 -15.11
CA SER A 189 7.36 -5.32 -13.76
C SER A 189 8.20 -6.58 -13.48
N GLU A 190 8.10 -7.63 -14.30
CA GLU A 190 8.73 -8.91 -14.03
C GLU A 190 10.15 -9.09 -14.64
N PRO A 191 10.50 -8.56 -15.82
CA PRO A 191 11.81 -8.82 -16.42
C PRO A 191 12.99 -8.32 -15.60
N THR A 192 12.80 -7.32 -14.78
CA THR A 192 13.87 -6.70 -13.99
C THR A 192 14.20 -7.42 -12.70
N ARG A 193 13.34 -8.32 -12.24
CA ARG A 193 13.56 -9.05 -10.98
C ARG A 193 14.34 -10.34 -11.15
N HIS A 194 14.44 -10.88 -12.35
CA HIS A 194 15.16 -12.12 -12.61
C HIS A 194 16.68 -11.98 -12.72
N SER A 195 17.19 -10.78 -12.76
CA SER A 195 18.62 -10.51 -12.84
C SER A 195 19.31 -10.38 -11.48
N LEU A 196 18.61 -10.62 -10.38
CA LEU A 196 19.11 -10.37 -9.01
C LEU A 196 18.93 -11.58 -8.07
N ILE A 197 19.05 -12.79 -8.60
CA ILE A 197 19.23 -13.99 -7.78
C ILE A 197 20.57 -14.58 -8.09
#